data_41f1b3f69cdc3a14dae567375d5cfea8
#
_entry.id   41f1b3f69cdc3a14dae567375d5cfea8
#
_cell.length_a   1.000
_cell.length_b   1.000
_cell.length_c   1.000
_cell.angle_alpha   90.00
_cell.angle_beta   90.00
_cell.angle_gamma   90.00
#
_symmetry.space_group_name_H-M   'P 1'
#
loop_
_entity.id
_entity.type
_entity.pdbx_description
1 polymer ?
#
loop_
_entity_poly.entity_id
_entity_poly.type
_entity_poly.pdbx_seq_one_letter_code
_entity_poly.pdbx_strand_id
1 'polypeptide(L)'
;ICNMITQLKLFKMNTNDLRDQQQRKALNNWASNGFEGSIIAGTGFGKSRCGVIAIGETIKRLTEYNDHGERIVHITGLVLVPTVQLKDQFREEFIKWGYENVLDTVDIICYQSAYKMIGKHYDIVVCDEVHLGLSKEYRKFFENNVFDRLLCMTATLPEEFEYKELLLEIAPIVFEITLDECVDLGLVSPYNIICKPLELTYNQR
;
A
#
# COMPACT_ATOMS: atom_id res chain seq x y z
N ILE A 1 18.46 22.43 -0.98
CA ILE A 1 18.19 22.52 0.48
C ILE A 1 16.78 23.07 0.76
N CYS A 2 16.11 23.72 -0.19
CA CYS A 2 14.78 24.34 0.00
C CYS A 2 13.61 23.31 -0.03
N ASN A 3 13.81 22.06 -0.43
CA ASN A 3 12.75 21.05 -0.61
C ASN A 3 12.45 20.17 0.62
N MET A 4 13.29 20.19 1.66
CA MET A 4 13.11 19.28 2.81
C MET A 4 12.01 19.72 3.80
N ILE A 5 11.79 21.03 3.96
CA ILE A 5 10.80 21.55 4.93
C ILE A 5 9.36 21.47 4.38
N THR A 6 9.20 21.48 3.04
CA THR A 6 7.88 21.36 2.39
C THR A 6 7.32 19.92 2.44
N GLN A 7 8.18 18.92 2.58
CA GLN A 7 7.77 17.50 2.63
C GLN A 7 7.05 17.12 3.94
N LEU A 8 7.34 17.80 5.05
CA LEU A 8 6.77 17.49 6.38
C LEU A 8 5.26 17.79 6.54
N LYS A 9 4.61 18.40 5.55
CA LYS A 9 3.14 18.65 5.54
C LYS A 9 2.39 17.87 4.48
N LEU A 10 2.99 16.81 3.95
CA LEU A 10 2.46 16.07 2.80
C LEU A 10 1.09 15.45 3.05
N PHE A 11 0.83 14.95 4.25
CA PHE A 11 -0.39 14.24 4.54
C PHE A 11 -1.17 14.92 5.68
N LYS A 12 -2.37 15.45 5.36
CA LYS A 12 -3.27 16.04 6.34
C LYS A 12 -4.00 14.92 7.08
N MET A 13 -3.50 14.55 8.25
CA MET A 13 -4.13 13.61 9.17
C MET A 13 -4.29 14.27 10.54
N ASN A 14 -5.26 13.83 11.33
CA ASN A 14 -5.48 14.35 12.68
C ASN A 14 -4.27 13.99 13.57
N THR A 15 -3.62 14.98 14.15
CA THR A 15 -2.41 14.78 14.97
C THR A 15 -2.69 14.31 16.38
N ASN A 16 -3.96 14.29 16.81
CA ASN A 16 -4.36 13.89 18.15
C ASN A 16 -4.63 12.39 18.30
N ASP A 17 -4.73 11.66 17.19
CA ASP A 17 -4.92 10.21 17.16
C ASP A 17 -3.57 9.51 16.93
N LEU A 18 -3.20 8.58 17.82
CA LEU A 18 -1.95 7.82 17.71
C LEU A 18 -1.87 7.01 16.41
N ARG A 19 -2.99 6.48 15.95
CA ARG A 19 -3.05 5.77 14.66
C ARG A 19 -2.71 6.71 13.51
N ASP A 20 -3.31 7.88 13.47
CA ASP A 20 -3.03 8.91 12.48
C ASP A 20 -1.55 9.35 12.51
N GLN A 21 -0.96 9.46 13.70
CA GLN A 21 0.46 9.78 13.85
C GLN A 21 1.36 8.70 13.27
N GLN A 22 1.08 7.41 13.54
CA GLN A 22 1.88 6.30 13.03
C GLN A 22 1.72 6.13 11.51
N GLN A 23 0.51 6.25 10.97
CA GLN A 23 0.26 6.22 9.54
C GLN A 23 0.94 7.38 8.82
N ARG A 24 0.90 8.59 9.41
CA ARG A 24 1.63 9.77 8.88
C ARG A 24 3.13 9.52 8.89
N LYS A 25 3.69 8.94 9.96
CA LYS A 25 5.11 8.58 10.03
C LYS A 25 5.48 7.63 8.90
N ALA A 26 4.69 6.57 8.69
CA ALA A 26 4.90 5.61 7.62
C ALA A 26 4.92 6.27 6.23
N LEU A 27 3.93 7.10 5.92
CA LEU A 27 3.83 7.81 4.65
C LEU A 27 4.94 8.87 4.47
N ASN A 28 5.34 9.57 5.53
CA ASN A 28 6.46 10.51 5.47
C ASN A 28 7.78 9.79 5.22
N ASN A 29 8.01 8.63 5.82
CA ASN A 29 9.20 7.82 5.56
C ASN A 29 9.24 7.38 4.10
N TRP A 30 8.11 6.89 3.56
CA TRP A 30 7.97 6.55 2.15
C TRP A 30 8.27 7.73 1.22
N ALA A 31 7.69 8.90 1.49
CA ALA A 31 7.96 10.09 0.71
C ALA A 31 9.44 10.54 0.80
N SER A 32 10.05 10.41 1.97
CA SER A 32 11.47 10.76 2.19
C SER A 32 12.43 9.78 1.51
N ASN A 33 11.97 8.56 1.23
CA ASN A 33 12.70 7.55 0.45
C ASN A 33 12.44 7.65 -1.07
N GLY A 34 12.07 8.81 -1.57
CA GLY A 34 11.84 9.02 -3.00
C GLY A 34 10.51 8.46 -3.52
N PHE A 35 9.54 8.21 -2.63
CA PHE A 35 8.25 7.61 -2.94
C PHE A 35 8.35 6.13 -3.38
N GLU A 36 9.34 5.42 -2.89
CA GLU A 36 9.52 3.99 -3.09
C GLU A 36 9.75 3.31 -1.74
N GLY A 37 9.03 2.20 -1.48
CA GLY A 37 9.23 1.45 -0.25
C GLY A 37 8.04 0.65 0.23
N SER A 38 8.31 -0.13 1.30
CA SER A 38 7.35 -1.04 1.92
C SER A 38 6.97 -0.60 3.33
N ILE A 39 5.68 -0.66 3.63
CA ILE A 39 5.10 -0.53 4.98
C ILE A 39 4.75 -1.93 5.47
N ILE A 40 5.45 -2.39 6.50
CA ILE A 40 5.16 -3.65 7.20
C ILE A 40 4.40 -3.31 8.48
N ALA A 41 3.12 -3.67 8.52
CA ALA A 41 2.29 -3.32 9.68
C ALA A 41 1.20 -4.36 9.94
N GLY A 42 1.01 -4.74 11.18
CA GLY A 42 0.03 -5.71 11.61
C GLY A 42 -1.39 -5.40 11.14
N THR A 43 -2.25 -6.42 11.13
CA THR A 43 -3.68 -6.26 10.82
C THR A 43 -4.31 -5.25 11.78
N GLY A 44 -5.18 -4.37 11.27
CA GLY A 44 -5.81 -3.32 12.06
C GLY A 44 -5.04 -2.01 12.12
N PHE A 45 -3.78 -1.95 11.66
CA PHE A 45 -3.02 -0.69 11.53
C PHE A 45 -3.70 0.32 10.60
N GLY A 46 -4.41 -0.15 9.56
CA GLY A 46 -5.03 0.68 8.54
C GLY A 46 -4.15 0.90 7.31
N LYS A 47 -3.46 -0.15 6.86
CA LYS A 47 -2.62 -0.14 5.64
C LYS A 47 -3.37 0.38 4.41
N SER A 48 -4.60 -0.11 4.19
CA SER A 48 -5.42 0.31 3.03
C SER A 48 -5.66 1.83 3.02
N ARG A 49 -5.87 2.45 4.19
CA ARG A 49 -5.94 3.91 4.31
C ARG A 49 -4.65 4.58 3.89
N CYS A 50 -3.50 4.03 4.26
CA CYS A 50 -2.20 4.56 3.80
C CYS A 50 -2.08 4.52 2.28
N GLY A 51 -2.49 3.41 1.65
CA GLY A 51 -2.51 3.27 0.20
C GLY A 51 -3.42 4.29 -0.48
N VAL A 52 -4.65 4.45 0.02
CA VAL A 52 -5.62 5.44 -0.49
C VAL A 52 -5.08 6.87 -0.38
N ILE A 53 -4.49 7.24 0.77
CA ILE A 53 -3.92 8.57 0.96
C ILE A 53 -2.71 8.77 0.03
N ALA A 54 -1.83 7.78 -0.12
CA ALA A 54 -0.67 7.86 -0.99
C ALA A 54 -1.09 8.14 -2.45
N ILE A 55 -2.05 7.39 -3.00
CA ILE A 55 -2.57 7.60 -4.35
C ILE A 55 -3.31 8.94 -4.45
N GLY A 56 -4.27 9.17 -3.55
CA GLY A 56 -5.13 10.35 -3.60
C GLY A 56 -4.34 11.66 -3.53
N GLU A 57 -3.36 11.75 -2.62
CA GLU A 57 -2.50 12.92 -2.52
C GLU A 57 -1.54 13.05 -3.70
N THR A 58 -1.02 11.94 -4.24
CA THR A 58 -0.18 11.97 -5.43
C THR A 58 -0.95 12.52 -6.62
N ILE A 59 -2.12 11.97 -6.91
CA ILE A 59 -2.96 12.41 -8.05
C ILE A 59 -3.36 13.87 -7.87
N LYS A 60 -3.88 14.26 -6.70
CA LYS A 60 -4.29 15.65 -6.43
C LYS A 60 -3.16 16.67 -6.62
N ARG A 61 -1.93 16.30 -6.28
CA ARG A 61 -0.78 17.23 -6.35
C ARG A 61 -0.18 17.33 -7.73
N LEU A 62 -0.19 16.23 -8.50
CA LEU A 62 0.43 16.18 -9.83
C LEU A 62 -0.56 16.54 -10.93
N THR A 63 -1.87 16.46 -10.66
CA THR A 63 -2.88 16.88 -11.63
C THR A 63 -2.86 18.39 -11.78
N GLU A 64 -2.72 18.86 -13.02
CA GLU A 64 -2.81 20.25 -13.39
C GLU A 64 -4.12 20.54 -14.12
N TYR A 65 -4.65 21.73 -13.95
CA TYR A 65 -5.89 22.19 -14.57
C TYR A 65 -5.63 23.49 -15.33
N ASN A 66 -6.31 23.66 -16.47
CA ASN A 66 -6.30 24.94 -17.19
C ASN A 66 -7.23 25.98 -16.53
N ASP A 67 -7.25 27.20 -17.07
CA ASP A 67 -8.09 28.30 -16.59
C ASP A 67 -9.61 28.02 -16.67
N HIS A 68 -10.00 27.02 -17.45
CA HIS A 68 -11.39 26.56 -17.58
C HIS A 68 -11.74 25.40 -16.64
N GLY A 69 -10.79 24.96 -15.80
CA GLY A 69 -10.97 23.85 -14.87
C GLY A 69 -10.90 22.45 -15.52
N GLU A 70 -10.41 22.37 -16.76
CA GLU A 70 -10.20 21.08 -17.43
C GLU A 70 -8.82 20.50 -17.05
N ARG A 71 -8.76 19.19 -16.84
CA ARG A 71 -7.54 18.48 -16.47
C ARG A 71 -6.60 18.41 -17.69
N ILE A 72 -5.41 19.01 -17.59
CA ILE A 72 -4.39 19.04 -18.64
C ILE A 72 -3.25 18.05 -18.42
N VAL A 73 -3.03 17.61 -17.17
CA VAL A 73 -2.10 16.53 -16.83
C VAL A 73 -2.90 15.38 -16.23
N HIS A 74 -2.83 14.22 -16.87
CA HIS A 74 -3.50 12.99 -16.44
C HIS A 74 -2.52 12.12 -15.65
N ILE A 75 -2.76 12.00 -14.37
CA ILE A 75 -1.98 11.13 -13.47
C ILE A 75 -2.72 9.81 -13.31
N THR A 76 -2.01 8.73 -13.48
CA THR A 76 -2.56 7.37 -13.43
C THR A 76 -2.12 6.65 -12.17
N GLY A 77 -3.07 6.07 -11.46
CA GLY A 77 -2.82 5.24 -10.28
C GLY A 77 -3.20 3.78 -10.51
N LEU A 78 -2.49 2.88 -9.84
CA LEU A 78 -2.84 1.46 -9.81
C LEU A 78 -2.82 0.94 -8.37
N VAL A 79 -3.87 0.19 -8.00
CA VAL A 79 -3.89 -0.62 -6.79
C VAL A 79 -3.88 -2.09 -7.16
N LEU A 80 -2.90 -2.83 -6.67
CA LEU A 80 -2.84 -4.28 -6.78
C LEU A 80 -3.37 -4.91 -5.49
N VAL A 81 -4.35 -5.80 -5.64
CA VAL A 81 -5.00 -6.48 -4.52
C VAL A 81 -5.02 -8.00 -4.72
N PRO A 82 -5.08 -8.80 -3.64
CA PRO A 82 -5.12 -10.26 -3.71
C PRO A 82 -6.39 -10.82 -4.35
N THR A 83 -7.55 -10.25 -4.06
CA THR A 83 -8.86 -10.82 -4.42
C THR A 83 -9.81 -9.79 -5.01
N VAL A 84 -10.83 -10.29 -5.71
CA VAL A 84 -11.87 -9.43 -6.32
C VAL A 84 -12.65 -8.67 -5.25
N GLN A 85 -12.94 -9.28 -4.10
CA GLN A 85 -13.67 -8.62 -3.00
C GLN A 85 -12.88 -7.41 -2.46
N LEU A 86 -11.56 -7.50 -2.39
CA LEU A 86 -10.72 -6.38 -1.95
C LEU A 86 -10.74 -5.19 -2.92
N LYS A 87 -11.06 -5.41 -4.19
CA LYS A 87 -11.24 -4.29 -5.15
C LYS A 87 -12.38 -3.36 -4.72
N ASP A 88 -13.51 -3.94 -4.34
CA ASP A 88 -14.68 -3.15 -3.91
C ASP A 88 -14.42 -2.48 -2.56
N GLN A 89 -13.78 -3.19 -1.63
CA GLN A 89 -13.35 -2.60 -0.35
C GLN A 89 -12.40 -1.42 -0.54
N PHE A 90 -11.45 -1.50 -1.48
CA PHE A 90 -10.57 -0.37 -1.78
C PHE A 90 -11.32 0.82 -2.37
N ARG A 91 -12.31 0.60 -3.24
CA ARG A 91 -13.18 1.69 -3.74
C ARG A 91 -13.94 2.37 -2.60
N GLU A 92 -14.51 1.59 -1.68
CA GLU A 92 -15.18 2.10 -0.48
C GLU A 92 -14.23 2.91 0.40
N GLU A 93 -12.97 2.47 0.57
CA GLU A 93 -11.96 3.23 1.31
C GLU A 93 -11.62 4.56 0.62
N PHE A 94 -11.55 4.63 -0.72
CA PHE A 94 -11.38 5.91 -1.44
C PHE A 94 -12.52 6.89 -1.14
N ILE A 95 -13.78 6.43 -1.18
CA ILE A 95 -14.97 7.24 -0.86
C ILE A 95 -14.91 7.68 0.61
N LYS A 96 -14.70 6.75 1.53
CA LYS A 96 -14.65 6.98 2.98
C LYS A 96 -13.62 8.04 3.39
N TRP A 97 -12.48 8.10 2.69
CA TRP A 97 -11.41 9.04 2.99
C TRP A 97 -11.43 10.31 2.11
N GLY A 98 -12.50 10.51 1.32
CA GLY A 98 -12.73 11.73 0.53
C GLY A 98 -11.84 11.83 -0.72
N TYR A 99 -11.54 10.69 -1.32
CA TYR A 99 -10.76 10.59 -2.57
C TYR A 99 -11.57 9.99 -3.73
N GLU A 100 -12.90 10.02 -3.66
CA GLU A 100 -13.77 9.52 -4.74
C GLU A 100 -13.51 10.20 -6.08
N ASN A 101 -13.09 11.44 -6.06
CA ASN A 101 -12.83 12.25 -7.25
C ASN A 101 -11.58 11.85 -8.04
N VAL A 102 -10.76 10.93 -7.53
CA VAL A 102 -9.60 10.39 -8.26
C VAL A 102 -9.84 8.98 -8.81
N LEU A 103 -10.97 8.34 -8.48
CA LEU A 103 -11.27 6.96 -8.89
C LEU A 103 -11.36 6.76 -10.41
N ASP A 104 -11.64 7.82 -11.17
CA ASP A 104 -11.65 7.79 -12.64
C ASP A 104 -10.25 7.61 -13.26
N THR A 105 -9.19 7.85 -12.48
CA THR A 105 -7.80 7.72 -12.89
C THR A 105 -7.04 6.61 -12.17
N VAL A 106 -7.76 5.79 -11.38
CA VAL A 106 -7.18 4.69 -10.60
C VAL A 106 -7.72 3.34 -11.05
N ASP A 107 -6.84 2.51 -11.55
CA ASP A 107 -7.13 1.10 -11.77
C ASP A 107 -7.01 0.31 -10.46
N ILE A 108 -7.96 -0.59 -10.17
CA ILE A 108 -7.86 -1.53 -9.04
C ILE A 108 -7.93 -2.95 -9.62
N ILE A 109 -6.81 -3.67 -9.58
CA ILE A 109 -6.63 -4.93 -10.32
C ILE A 109 -6.09 -6.01 -9.37
N CYS A 110 -6.51 -7.27 -9.58
CA CYS A 110 -5.92 -8.40 -8.85
C CYS A 110 -4.57 -8.80 -9.45
N TYR A 111 -3.65 -9.33 -8.60
CA TYR A 111 -2.36 -9.87 -9.06
C TYR A 111 -2.50 -10.88 -10.18
N GLN A 112 -3.57 -11.74 -10.16
CA GLN A 112 -3.86 -12.72 -11.20
C GLN A 112 -4.17 -12.11 -12.58
N SER A 113 -4.44 -10.83 -12.65
CA SER A 113 -4.65 -10.11 -13.91
C SER A 113 -3.45 -9.22 -14.24
N ALA A 114 -2.83 -8.63 -13.22
CA ALA A 114 -1.75 -7.66 -13.37
C ALA A 114 -0.48 -8.26 -14.01
N TYR A 115 -0.12 -9.51 -13.70
CA TYR A 115 1.09 -10.14 -14.25
C TYR A 115 1.09 -10.27 -15.78
N LYS A 116 -0.09 -10.18 -16.40
CA LYS A 116 -0.25 -10.21 -17.88
C LYS A 116 -0.02 -8.85 -18.53
N MET A 117 0.09 -7.80 -17.74
CA MET A 117 0.29 -6.45 -18.24
C MET A 117 1.76 -6.25 -18.60
N ILE A 118 2.01 -5.71 -19.79
CA ILE A 118 3.36 -5.49 -20.31
C ILE A 118 3.44 -4.09 -20.90
N GLY A 119 4.53 -3.37 -20.61
CA GLY A 119 4.83 -2.06 -21.17
C GLY A 119 3.88 -0.96 -20.70
N LYS A 120 3.25 -1.11 -19.55
CA LYS A 120 2.43 -0.06 -18.92
C LYS A 120 3.31 0.87 -18.10
N HIS A 121 2.87 2.12 -18.02
CA HIS A 121 3.42 3.13 -17.12
C HIS A 121 2.32 3.62 -16.19
N TYR A 122 2.66 3.73 -14.90
CA TYR A 122 1.81 4.33 -13.87
C TYR A 122 2.61 5.35 -13.08
N ASP A 123 2.00 6.50 -12.77
CA ASP A 123 2.62 7.52 -11.92
C ASP A 123 2.74 7.06 -10.46
N ILE A 124 1.82 6.20 -10.03
CA ILE A 124 1.86 5.57 -8.71
C ILE A 124 1.23 4.17 -8.72
N VAL A 125 1.93 3.22 -8.10
CA VAL A 125 1.42 1.87 -7.83
C VAL A 125 1.38 1.63 -6.33
N VAL A 126 0.27 1.10 -5.84
CA VAL A 126 0.10 0.61 -4.47
C VAL A 126 -0.17 -0.88 -4.50
N CYS A 127 0.64 -1.66 -3.79
CA CYS A 127 0.53 -3.11 -3.68
C CYS A 127 0.03 -3.49 -2.29
N ASP A 128 -1.21 -4.00 -2.20
CA ASP A 128 -1.73 -4.55 -0.96
C ASP A 128 -1.38 -6.02 -0.83
N GLU A 129 -0.97 -6.46 0.37
CA GLU A 129 -0.45 -7.79 0.67
C GLU A 129 0.59 -8.24 -0.37
N VAL A 130 1.62 -7.41 -0.55
CA VAL A 130 2.64 -7.54 -1.60
C VAL A 130 3.34 -8.89 -1.61
N HIS A 131 3.44 -9.60 -0.47
CA HIS A 131 4.02 -10.92 -0.37
C HIS A 131 3.38 -11.94 -1.35
N LEU A 132 2.11 -11.77 -1.69
CA LEU A 132 1.42 -12.58 -2.70
C LEU A 132 1.84 -12.22 -4.13
N GLY A 133 2.27 -10.99 -4.36
CA GLY A 133 2.75 -10.50 -5.65
C GLY A 133 4.18 -10.94 -6.01
N LEU A 134 4.92 -11.55 -5.08
CA LEU A 134 6.33 -11.94 -5.27
C LEU A 134 6.52 -13.33 -5.88
N SER A 135 5.44 -14.09 -6.09
CA SER A 135 5.53 -15.39 -6.75
C SER A 135 6.14 -15.27 -8.15
N LYS A 136 6.77 -16.33 -8.66
CA LYS A 136 7.44 -16.35 -9.98
C LYS A 136 6.56 -15.87 -11.14
N GLU A 137 5.25 -16.02 -11.01
CA GLU A 137 4.31 -15.57 -12.02
C GLU A 137 3.95 -14.10 -11.84
N TYR A 138 3.58 -13.67 -10.62
CA TYR A 138 3.06 -12.33 -10.38
C TYR A 138 4.14 -11.26 -10.38
N ARG A 139 5.39 -11.58 -10.00
CA ARG A 139 6.51 -10.64 -10.05
C ARG A 139 6.80 -10.10 -11.47
N LYS A 140 6.33 -10.80 -12.51
CA LYS A 140 6.41 -10.31 -13.89
C LYS A 140 5.76 -8.94 -14.08
N PHE A 141 4.81 -8.56 -13.23
CA PHE A 141 4.26 -7.21 -13.24
C PHE A 141 5.36 -6.17 -12.99
N PHE A 142 6.19 -6.38 -11.99
CA PHE A 142 7.27 -5.45 -11.63
C PHE A 142 8.40 -5.45 -12.67
N GLU A 143 8.65 -6.58 -13.31
CA GLU A 143 9.69 -6.75 -14.34
C GLU A 143 9.30 -6.11 -15.69
N ASN A 144 8.01 -6.07 -16.02
CA ASN A 144 7.53 -5.71 -17.36
C ASN A 144 6.84 -4.34 -17.45
N ASN A 145 6.71 -3.61 -16.35
CA ASN A 145 6.03 -2.32 -16.31
C ASN A 145 6.89 -1.26 -15.61
N VAL A 146 6.56 0.00 -15.83
CA VAL A 146 7.26 1.16 -15.26
C VAL A 146 6.32 1.92 -14.34
N PHE A 147 6.83 2.38 -13.23
CA PHE A 147 6.10 3.22 -12.28
C PHE A 147 7.05 4.23 -11.63
N ASP A 148 6.55 5.46 -11.43
CA ASP A 148 7.36 6.55 -10.85
C ASP A 148 7.37 6.49 -9.33
N ARG A 149 6.33 5.90 -8.72
CA ARG A 149 6.17 5.74 -7.27
C ARG A 149 5.62 4.36 -6.96
N LEU A 150 6.18 3.74 -5.93
CA LEU A 150 5.76 2.41 -5.49
C LEU A 150 5.60 2.38 -3.96
N LEU A 151 4.39 2.04 -3.52
CA LEU A 151 4.10 1.73 -2.12
C LEU A 151 3.66 0.27 -1.99
N CYS A 152 4.48 -0.53 -1.35
CA CYS A 152 4.15 -1.89 -0.98
C CYS A 152 3.64 -1.97 0.46
N MET A 153 2.65 -2.81 0.71
CA MET A 153 2.08 -2.99 2.04
C MET A 153 1.87 -4.48 2.32
N THR A 154 2.22 -4.92 3.51
CA THR A 154 1.92 -6.27 3.99
C THR A 154 1.84 -6.31 5.51
N ALA A 155 1.17 -7.33 6.07
CA ALA A 155 1.16 -7.57 7.51
C ALA A 155 2.44 -8.27 7.98
N THR A 156 3.03 -9.10 7.14
CA THR A 156 4.17 -9.94 7.47
C THR A 156 5.18 -9.96 6.32
N LEU A 157 6.44 -10.03 6.67
CA LEU A 157 7.50 -10.29 5.68
C LEU A 157 7.40 -11.75 5.20
N PRO A 158 7.75 -12.03 3.94
CA PRO A 158 7.89 -13.39 3.47
C PRO A 158 8.90 -14.18 4.32
N GLU A 159 8.57 -15.43 4.64
CA GLU A 159 9.48 -16.32 5.36
C GLU A 159 10.61 -16.83 4.46
N GLU A 160 10.30 -17.06 3.18
CA GLU A 160 11.28 -17.48 2.19
C GLU A 160 12.28 -16.38 1.91
N PHE A 161 13.55 -16.70 2.05
CA PHE A 161 14.66 -15.77 1.86
C PHE A 161 14.63 -15.11 0.46
N GLU A 162 14.37 -15.88 -0.59
CA GLU A 162 14.31 -15.37 -1.98
C GLU A 162 13.25 -14.28 -2.13
N TYR A 163 12.06 -14.45 -1.55
CA TYR A 163 10.99 -13.45 -1.66
C TYR A 163 11.25 -12.23 -0.79
N LYS A 164 11.92 -12.40 0.34
CA LYS A 164 12.33 -11.29 1.19
C LYS A 164 13.36 -10.41 0.48
N GLU A 165 14.40 -11.01 -0.10
CA GLU A 165 15.41 -10.27 -0.89
C GLU A 165 14.77 -9.55 -2.07
N LEU A 166 13.88 -10.22 -2.80
CA LEU A 166 13.15 -9.61 -3.93
C LEU A 166 12.31 -8.41 -3.48
N LEU A 167 11.61 -8.51 -2.33
CA LEU A 167 10.84 -7.38 -1.80
C LEU A 167 11.76 -6.19 -1.49
N LEU A 168 12.90 -6.46 -0.84
CA LEU A 168 13.87 -5.41 -0.49
C LEU A 168 14.49 -4.73 -1.72
N GLU A 169 14.67 -5.48 -2.80
CA GLU A 169 15.16 -4.96 -4.08
C GLU A 169 14.11 -4.08 -4.76
N ILE A 170 12.84 -4.52 -4.79
CA ILE A 170 11.74 -3.80 -5.45
C ILE A 170 11.31 -2.58 -4.61
N ALA A 171 11.19 -2.74 -3.29
CA ALA A 171 10.65 -1.72 -2.39
C ALA A 171 11.24 -1.89 -0.98
N PRO A 172 12.29 -1.17 -0.62
CA PRO A 172 12.93 -1.28 0.70
C PRO A 172 11.96 -0.96 1.84
N ILE A 173 12.15 -1.56 3.01
CA ILE A 173 11.30 -1.31 4.18
C ILE A 173 11.54 0.12 4.69
N VAL A 174 10.51 0.95 4.62
CA VAL A 174 10.56 2.35 5.10
C VAL A 174 9.83 2.54 6.43
N PHE A 175 8.95 1.61 6.78
CA PHE A 175 8.25 1.60 8.05
C PHE A 175 7.88 0.17 8.44
N GLU A 176 8.12 -0.16 9.71
CA GLU A 176 7.73 -1.42 10.29
C GLU A 176 7.13 -1.19 11.68
N ILE A 177 6.03 -1.89 11.96
CA ILE A 177 5.40 -1.96 13.28
C ILE A 177 4.76 -3.33 13.45
N THR A 178 5.13 -4.02 14.51
CA THR A 178 4.60 -5.34 14.83
C THR A 178 3.16 -5.28 15.34
N LEU A 179 2.48 -6.42 15.35
CA LEU A 179 1.15 -6.51 15.95
C LEU A 179 1.17 -6.22 17.45
N ASP A 180 2.20 -6.68 18.18
CA ASP A 180 2.37 -6.44 19.61
C ASP A 180 2.57 -4.95 19.89
N GLU A 181 3.42 -4.27 19.14
CA GLU A 181 3.58 -2.81 19.24
C GLU A 181 2.27 -2.07 18.94
N CYS A 182 1.46 -2.55 17.99
CA CYS A 182 0.13 -1.99 17.73
C CYS A 182 -0.81 -2.16 18.91
N VAL A 183 -0.74 -3.28 19.63
CA VAL A 183 -1.51 -3.52 20.87
C VAL A 183 -1.02 -2.61 21.99
N ASP A 184 0.28 -2.52 22.21
CA ASP A 184 0.90 -1.68 23.25
C ASP A 184 0.56 -0.19 23.07
N LEU A 185 0.47 0.27 21.82
CA LEU A 185 0.06 1.62 21.47
C LEU A 185 -1.48 1.81 21.48
N GLY A 186 -2.26 0.77 21.78
CA GLY A 186 -3.72 0.84 21.74
C GLY A 186 -4.32 1.02 20.34
N LEU A 187 -3.55 0.74 19.27
CA LEU A 187 -4.04 0.80 17.88
C LEU A 187 -4.92 -0.39 17.53
N VAL A 188 -4.69 -1.53 18.17
CA VAL A 188 -5.40 -2.79 17.97
C VAL A 188 -5.78 -3.35 19.35
N SER A 189 -6.93 -4.01 19.43
CA SER A 189 -7.36 -4.67 20.65
C SER A 189 -6.40 -5.79 21.06
N PRO A 190 -6.15 -6.00 22.35
CA PRO A 190 -5.41 -7.16 22.84
C PRO A 190 -5.99 -8.48 22.31
N TYR A 191 -5.14 -9.44 22.04
CA TYR A 191 -5.52 -10.75 21.56
C TYR A 191 -4.84 -11.86 22.36
N ASN A 192 -5.45 -13.06 22.37
CA ASN A 192 -4.87 -14.26 22.94
C ASN A 192 -4.81 -15.36 21.86
N ILE A 193 -3.66 -15.98 21.72
CA ILE A 193 -3.49 -17.13 20.84
C ILE A 193 -3.74 -18.41 21.65
N ILE A 194 -4.79 -19.15 21.30
CA ILE A 194 -5.10 -20.44 21.91
C ILE A 194 -4.78 -21.54 20.88
N CYS A 195 -3.68 -22.24 21.10
CA CYS A 195 -3.33 -23.41 20.30
C CYS A 195 -4.11 -24.63 20.80
N LYS A 196 -4.99 -25.18 19.93
CA LYS A 196 -5.68 -26.45 20.19
C LYS A 196 -5.05 -27.54 19.34
N PRO A 197 -4.50 -28.61 19.93
CA PRO A 197 -4.03 -29.74 19.13
C PRO A 197 -5.23 -30.41 18.45
N LEU A 198 -5.10 -30.64 17.15
CA LEU A 198 -6.07 -31.43 16.37
C LEU A 198 -5.48 -32.82 16.15
N GLU A 199 -6.17 -33.85 16.61
CA GLU A 199 -5.87 -35.22 16.24
C GLU A 199 -6.42 -35.48 14.82
N LEU A 200 -5.54 -35.64 13.85
CA LEU A 200 -5.91 -36.02 12.51
C LEU A 200 -6.31 -37.50 12.51
N THR A 201 -7.51 -37.81 12.06
CA THR A 201 -7.94 -39.20 11.83
C THR A 201 -7.14 -39.82 10.67
N TYR A 202 -7.05 -41.15 10.62
CA TYR A 202 -6.23 -41.88 9.65
C TYR A 202 -6.52 -41.52 8.18
N ASN A 203 -7.71 -41.01 7.88
CA ASN A 203 -8.13 -40.59 6.53
C ASN A 203 -7.76 -39.12 6.20
N GLN A 204 -7.10 -38.41 7.12
CA GLN A 204 -6.71 -36.98 6.95
C GLN A 204 -5.19 -36.76 6.96
N ARG A 205 -4.42 -37.85 6.93
CA ARG A 205 -2.95 -37.84 6.86
C ARG A 205 -2.45 -37.94 5.43
#